data_17102a307a5d1a33740aced283088045
#
_entry.id   17102a307a5d1a33740aced283088045
#
_cell.length_a   1.000
_cell.length_b   1.000
_cell.length_c   1.000
_cell.angle_alpha   90.00
_cell.angle_beta   90.00
_cell.angle_gamma   90.00
#
_symmetry.space_group_name_H-M   'P 1'
#
loop_
_entity.id
_entity.type
_entity.pdbx_description
1 polymer ?
#
loop_
_entity_poly.entity_id
_entity_poly.type
_entity_poly.pdbx_seq_one_letter_code
_entity_poly.pdbx_strand_id
1 'polypeptide(L)'
;MIGAILAGGASSRFGGAPKGLHTVAGVRIIDRVFGALREVSSEVILVSNAIDAPRWLTGARVFADVRGERGSLVGIHTALAQARSSVMVVAWDMPFVTSELLRFIQERGRDEPFATVPEGSCGLEPFCAMYTPACLPVFESALDSGEFRMSTVLERLPSLTRIPVSEITTIGDPSRLFFNVNSAADLALAEQMSS
;
A
#
# COMPACT_ATOMS: atom_id res chain seq x y z
N MET A 1 6.36 14.30 0.55
CA MET A 1 6.01 12.89 0.25
C MET A 1 4.52 12.82 -0.04
N ILE A 2 4.11 11.99 -0.99
CA ILE A 2 2.73 11.74 -1.38
C ILE A 2 2.28 10.40 -0.78
N GLY A 3 1.05 10.32 -0.27
CA GLY A 3 0.41 9.06 0.09
C GLY A 3 -0.20 8.42 -1.16
N ALA A 4 -0.07 7.10 -1.33
CA ALA A 4 -0.64 6.38 -2.45
C ALA A 4 -1.43 5.17 -1.97
N ILE A 5 -2.74 5.18 -2.23
CA ILE A 5 -3.60 4.03 -1.98
C ILE A 5 -3.63 3.17 -3.24
N LEU A 6 -3.25 1.90 -3.13
CA LEU A 6 -3.38 0.95 -4.23
C LEU A 6 -4.70 0.20 -4.13
N ALA A 7 -5.63 0.54 -5.03
CA ALA A 7 -6.96 -0.07 -5.10
C ALA A 7 -7.09 -0.92 -6.36
N GLY A 8 -6.30 -1.98 -6.42
CA GLY A 8 -6.26 -2.96 -7.52
C GLY A 8 -6.61 -4.37 -7.05
N GLY A 9 -6.74 -5.27 -8.01
CA GLY A 9 -7.00 -6.69 -7.80
C GLY A 9 -8.44 -7.12 -8.11
N ALA A 10 -8.61 -8.40 -8.45
CA ALA A 10 -9.92 -8.95 -8.76
C ALA A 10 -10.79 -9.07 -7.51
N SER A 11 -11.89 -8.32 -7.45
CA SER A 11 -12.85 -8.32 -6.35
C SER A 11 -13.75 -9.59 -6.33
N SER A 12 -13.42 -10.61 -7.11
CA SER A 12 -14.25 -11.80 -7.29
C SER A 12 -14.58 -12.55 -5.99
N ARG A 13 -13.74 -12.41 -4.96
CA ARG A 13 -13.92 -13.06 -3.66
C ARG A 13 -15.04 -12.46 -2.80
N PHE A 14 -15.51 -11.27 -3.12
CA PHE A 14 -16.63 -10.59 -2.47
C PHE A 14 -17.86 -10.48 -3.39
N GLY A 15 -18.08 -11.45 -4.29
CA GLY A 15 -19.18 -11.37 -5.25
C GLY A 15 -19.06 -10.20 -6.23
N GLY A 16 -17.82 -9.73 -6.48
CA GLY A 16 -17.56 -8.58 -7.37
C GLY A 16 -17.53 -7.22 -6.68
N ALA A 17 -17.91 -7.13 -5.39
CA ALA A 17 -17.86 -5.85 -4.67
C ALA A 17 -16.41 -5.44 -4.35
N PRO A 18 -16.09 -4.12 -4.47
CA PRO A 18 -14.75 -3.60 -4.18
C PRO A 18 -14.39 -3.76 -2.69
N LYS A 19 -13.28 -4.46 -2.41
CA LYS A 19 -12.86 -4.84 -1.04
C LYS A 19 -12.72 -3.67 -0.07
N GLY A 20 -12.03 -2.60 -0.46
CA GLY A 20 -11.79 -1.44 0.39
C GLY A 20 -13.03 -0.62 0.73
N LEU A 21 -14.17 -0.89 0.06
CA LEU A 21 -15.44 -0.23 0.36
C LEU A 21 -16.24 -0.94 1.46
N HIS A 22 -15.84 -2.16 1.87
CA HIS A 22 -16.42 -2.80 3.03
C HIS A 22 -16.07 -2.04 4.31
N THR A 23 -16.96 -2.14 5.29
CA THR A 23 -16.79 -1.48 6.61
C THR A 23 -16.18 -2.45 7.62
N VAL A 24 -15.38 -1.90 8.52
CA VAL A 24 -14.89 -2.55 9.74
C VAL A 24 -15.17 -1.59 10.88
N ALA A 25 -15.94 -2.04 11.88
CA ALA A 25 -16.46 -1.20 12.96
C ALA A 25 -17.15 0.10 12.44
N GLY A 26 -18.00 -0.05 11.40
CA GLY A 26 -18.80 1.05 10.84
C GLY A 26 -18.05 2.04 9.94
N VAL A 27 -16.72 1.88 9.73
CA VAL A 27 -15.91 2.76 8.88
C VAL A 27 -15.35 1.97 7.69
N ARG A 28 -15.47 2.49 6.46
CA ARG A 28 -14.92 1.82 5.27
C ARG A 28 -13.41 1.68 5.40
N ILE A 29 -12.88 0.55 4.93
CA ILE A 29 -11.44 0.26 5.00
C ILE A 29 -10.64 1.35 4.28
N ILE A 30 -11.08 1.74 3.09
CA ILE A 30 -10.41 2.79 2.30
C ILE A 30 -10.37 4.14 3.02
N ASP A 31 -11.40 4.48 3.82
CA ASP A 31 -11.43 5.74 4.59
C ASP A 31 -10.44 5.70 5.75
N ARG A 32 -10.24 4.53 6.39
CA ARG A 32 -9.21 4.34 7.41
C ARG A 32 -7.81 4.53 6.84
N VAL A 33 -7.53 3.88 5.72
CA VAL A 33 -6.24 4.01 5.00
C VAL A 33 -6.00 5.46 4.57
N PHE A 34 -7.03 6.10 4.00
CA PHE A 34 -6.97 7.51 3.59
C PHE A 34 -6.69 8.44 4.77
N GLY A 35 -7.35 8.23 5.89
CA GLY A 35 -7.14 9.00 7.13
C GLY A 35 -5.69 8.87 7.62
N ALA A 36 -5.17 7.64 7.71
CA ALA A 36 -3.80 7.41 8.17
C ALA A 36 -2.76 8.06 7.23
N LEU A 37 -2.94 7.97 5.91
CA LEU A 37 -2.03 8.59 4.93
C LEU A 37 -2.09 10.11 4.97
N ARG A 38 -3.26 10.71 5.17
CA ARG A 38 -3.39 12.19 5.24
C ARG A 38 -2.62 12.81 6.39
N GLU A 39 -2.39 12.07 7.46
CA GLU A 39 -1.62 12.58 8.61
C GLU A 39 -0.11 12.64 8.35
N VAL A 40 0.40 11.90 7.37
CA VAL A 40 1.84 11.78 7.09
C VAL A 40 2.25 12.31 5.71
N SER A 41 1.28 12.70 4.89
CA SER A 41 1.50 13.07 3.48
C SER A 41 0.92 14.45 3.17
N SER A 42 1.54 15.17 2.24
CA SER A 42 1.05 16.46 1.76
C SER A 42 -0.20 16.34 0.87
N GLU A 43 -0.35 15.19 0.23
CA GLU A 43 -1.47 14.84 -0.64
C GLU A 43 -1.63 13.32 -0.65
N VAL A 44 -2.84 12.82 -0.90
CA VAL A 44 -3.10 11.39 -1.12
C VAL A 44 -3.67 11.19 -2.52
N ILE A 45 -3.10 10.22 -3.24
CA ILE A 45 -3.58 9.75 -4.54
C ILE A 45 -4.16 8.34 -4.42
N LEU A 46 -5.09 8.01 -5.30
CA LEU A 46 -5.67 6.68 -5.45
C LEU A 46 -5.26 6.10 -6.80
N VAL A 47 -4.62 4.94 -6.81
CA VAL A 47 -4.31 4.21 -8.05
C VAL A 47 -5.31 3.10 -8.23
N SER A 48 -6.13 3.20 -9.29
CA SER A 48 -7.18 2.22 -9.58
C SER A 48 -7.62 2.29 -11.03
N ASN A 49 -7.86 1.13 -11.65
CA ASN A 49 -8.44 1.00 -12.98
C ASN A 49 -9.98 0.92 -12.97
N ALA A 50 -10.62 1.00 -11.81
CA ALA A 50 -12.07 0.96 -11.72
C ALA A 50 -12.69 2.28 -12.18
N ILE A 51 -13.71 2.20 -13.04
CA ILE A 51 -14.38 3.37 -13.63
C ILE A 51 -15.03 4.25 -12.55
N ASP A 52 -15.49 3.65 -11.47
CA ASP A 52 -16.17 4.31 -10.35
C ASP A 52 -15.21 4.78 -9.24
N ALA A 53 -13.91 4.48 -9.34
CA ALA A 53 -12.89 4.88 -8.36
C ALA A 53 -12.91 6.39 -8.00
N PRO A 54 -13.20 7.33 -8.93
CA PRO A 54 -13.30 8.76 -8.58
C PRO A 54 -14.40 9.10 -7.57
N ARG A 55 -15.35 8.18 -7.34
CA ARG A 55 -16.44 8.36 -6.38
C ARG A 55 -16.12 7.78 -5.00
N TRP A 56 -15.01 7.04 -4.85
CA TRP A 56 -14.71 6.31 -3.62
C TRP A 56 -14.17 7.21 -2.51
N LEU A 57 -13.36 8.22 -2.88
CA LEU A 57 -12.73 9.14 -1.93
C LEU A 57 -12.88 10.59 -2.39
N THR A 58 -13.43 11.43 -1.53
CA THR A 58 -13.43 12.88 -1.76
C THR A 58 -12.07 13.46 -1.40
N GLY A 59 -11.47 14.23 -2.32
CA GLY A 59 -10.20 14.92 -2.11
C GLY A 59 -8.96 14.10 -2.45
N ALA A 60 -9.10 12.89 -3.01
CA ALA A 60 -8.00 12.14 -3.59
C ALA A 60 -8.02 12.28 -5.13
N ARG A 61 -6.87 12.55 -5.75
CA ARG A 61 -6.74 12.42 -7.20
C ARG A 61 -6.64 10.93 -7.56
N VAL A 62 -7.33 10.53 -8.62
CA VAL A 62 -7.38 9.14 -9.07
C VAL A 62 -6.59 8.97 -10.36
N PHE A 63 -5.76 7.94 -10.41
CA PHE A 63 -4.97 7.57 -11.58
C PHE A 63 -5.21 6.12 -11.93
N ALA A 64 -5.43 5.84 -13.22
CA ALA A 64 -5.36 4.49 -13.76
C ALA A 64 -3.90 4.07 -13.92
N ASP A 65 -3.64 2.78 -13.95
CA ASP A 65 -2.31 2.25 -14.23
C ASP A 65 -1.76 2.83 -15.55
N VAL A 66 -0.52 3.31 -15.51
CA VAL A 66 0.15 3.89 -16.70
C VAL A 66 0.63 2.84 -17.68
N ARG A 67 0.61 1.57 -17.29
CA ARG A 67 0.98 0.41 -18.10
C ARG A 67 -0.20 -0.54 -18.24
N GLY A 68 -0.23 -1.31 -19.34
CA GLY A 68 -1.34 -2.23 -19.63
C GLY A 68 -1.28 -3.56 -18.88
N GLU A 69 -0.15 -3.89 -18.25
CA GLU A 69 0.04 -5.10 -17.48
C GLU A 69 -0.77 -5.05 -16.18
N ARG A 70 -1.04 -6.20 -15.60
CA ARG A 70 -1.74 -6.30 -14.31
C ARG A 70 -0.79 -6.73 -13.22
N GLY A 71 -0.87 -6.10 -12.07
CA GLY A 71 -0.08 -6.48 -10.90
C GLY A 71 0.19 -5.32 -9.96
N SER A 72 0.53 -5.65 -8.74
CA SER A 72 0.77 -4.66 -7.69
C SER A 72 2.00 -3.78 -7.97
N LEU A 73 3.01 -4.32 -8.67
CA LEU A 73 4.18 -3.56 -9.11
C LEU A 73 3.77 -2.41 -10.05
N VAL A 74 2.81 -2.65 -10.96
CA VAL A 74 2.30 -1.62 -11.88
C VAL A 74 1.65 -0.48 -11.09
N GLY A 75 0.90 -0.80 -10.03
CA GLY A 75 0.30 0.21 -9.15
C GLY A 75 1.35 1.08 -8.44
N ILE A 76 2.41 0.46 -7.89
CA ILE A 76 3.50 1.22 -7.23
C ILE A 76 4.26 2.07 -8.25
N HIS A 77 4.58 1.51 -9.42
CA HIS A 77 5.20 2.24 -10.52
C HIS A 77 4.36 3.45 -10.93
N THR A 78 3.05 3.25 -11.12
CA THR A 78 2.10 4.34 -11.42
C THR A 78 2.11 5.42 -10.35
N ALA A 79 2.06 5.03 -9.08
CA ALA A 79 2.10 5.98 -7.96
C ALA A 79 3.37 6.86 -8.01
N LEU A 80 4.54 6.25 -8.21
CA LEU A 80 5.81 6.98 -8.31
C LEU A 80 5.87 7.90 -9.53
N ALA A 81 5.44 7.41 -10.69
CA ALA A 81 5.43 8.18 -11.94
C ALA A 81 4.52 9.42 -11.84
N GLN A 82 3.36 9.29 -11.19
CA GLN A 82 2.39 10.37 -11.01
C GLN A 82 2.78 11.35 -9.90
N ALA A 83 3.33 10.85 -8.81
CA ALA A 83 3.76 11.67 -7.66
C ALA A 83 5.00 12.52 -7.96
N ARG A 84 5.92 12.02 -8.78
CA ARG A 84 7.24 12.64 -9.05
C ARG A 84 8.02 12.99 -7.77
N SER A 85 7.75 12.26 -6.71
CA SER A 85 8.37 12.40 -5.39
C SER A 85 8.30 11.05 -4.68
N SER A 86 8.92 10.93 -3.49
CA SER A 86 8.74 9.74 -2.66
C SER A 86 7.27 9.51 -2.34
N VAL A 87 6.85 8.25 -2.34
CA VAL A 87 5.48 7.82 -2.02
C VAL A 87 5.45 6.90 -0.81
N MET A 88 4.47 7.12 0.07
CA MET A 88 4.05 6.14 1.07
C MET A 88 2.91 5.33 0.47
N VAL A 89 3.18 4.08 0.15
CA VAL A 89 2.20 3.16 -0.44
C VAL A 89 1.47 2.40 0.64
N VAL A 90 0.13 2.33 0.54
CA VAL A 90 -0.70 1.46 1.36
C VAL A 90 -1.75 0.79 0.48
N ALA A 91 -1.93 -0.53 0.64
CA ALA A 91 -3.02 -1.23 -0.01
C ALA A 91 -4.37 -0.86 0.64
N TRP A 92 -5.41 -0.76 -0.16
CA TRP A 92 -6.74 -0.31 0.27
C TRP A 92 -7.51 -1.30 1.16
N ASP A 93 -7.02 -2.52 1.32
CA ASP A 93 -7.61 -3.63 2.08
C ASP A 93 -6.93 -3.87 3.44
N MET A 94 -6.19 -2.87 3.96
CA MET A 94 -5.47 -2.90 5.24
C MET A 94 -6.19 -2.03 6.31
N PRO A 95 -7.21 -2.56 7.01
CA PRO A 95 -8.08 -1.76 7.90
C PRO A 95 -7.39 -1.21 9.16
N PHE A 96 -6.24 -1.75 9.55
CA PHE A 96 -5.58 -1.43 10.82
C PHE A 96 -4.25 -0.68 10.67
N VAL A 97 -3.92 -0.24 9.45
CA VAL A 97 -2.79 0.65 9.25
C VAL A 97 -3.02 1.96 10.04
N THR A 98 -1.97 2.42 10.74
CA THR A 98 -2.02 3.64 11.56
C THR A 98 -1.05 4.70 11.04
N SER A 99 -1.35 5.96 11.30
CA SER A 99 -0.43 7.06 10.98
C SER A 99 0.88 6.97 11.78
N GLU A 100 0.86 6.37 12.96
CA GLU A 100 2.06 6.11 13.76
C GLU A 100 3.01 5.15 13.05
N LEU A 101 2.50 4.01 12.54
CA LEU A 101 3.28 3.08 11.72
C LEU A 101 3.86 3.79 10.49
N LEU A 102 3.05 4.58 9.78
CA LEU A 102 3.49 5.27 8.57
C LEU A 102 4.57 6.32 8.86
N ARG A 103 4.46 7.07 9.97
CA ARG A 103 5.54 7.98 10.42
C ARG A 103 6.81 7.21 10.74
N PHE A 104 6.70 6.09 11.43
CA PHE A 104 7.85 5.26 11.75
C PHE A 104 8.58 4.76 10.50
N ILE A 105 7.83 4.27 9.49
CA ILE A 105 8.42 3.89 8.20
C ILE A 105 9.10 5.09 7.53
N GLN A 106 8.48 6.26 7.56
CA GLN A 106 9.03 7.49 7.00
C GLN A 106 10.34 7.91 7.69
N GLU A 107 10.39 7.83 9.01
CA GLU A 107 11.59 8.18 9.79
C GLU A 107 12.74 7.22 9.51
N ARG A 108 12.46 5.92 9.46
CA ARG A 108 13.44 4.88 9.13
C ARG A 108 13.97 5.01 7.69
N GLY A 109 13.16 5.52 6.79
CA GLY A 109 13.48 5.70 5.37
C GLY A 109 14.03 7.08 5.01
N ARG A 110 14.30 7.97 5.97
CA ARG A 110 14.70 9.36 5.69
C ARG A 110 15.92 9.46 4.77
N ASP A 111 16.92 8.61 4.98
CA ASP A 111 18.18 8.61 4.26
C ASP A 111 18.30 7.44 3.25
N GLU A 112 17.23 6.65 3.09
CA GLU A 112 17.20 5.54 2.14
C GLU A 112 16.93 6.05 0.72
N PRO A 113 17.84 5.84 -0.22
CA PRO A 113 17.67 6.37 -1.57
C PRO A 113 16.65 5.61 -2.42
N PHE A 114 16.27 4.37 -2.08
CA PHE A 114 15.35 3.55 -2.88
C PHE A 114 14.06 3.21 -2.15
N ALA A 115 14.07 2.25 -1.24
CA ALA A 115 12.84 1.80 -0.58
C ALA A 115 13.04 1.44 0.89
N THR A 116 12.00 1.68 1.70
CA THR A 116 11.92 1.25 3.09
C THR A 116 10.69 0.40 3.26
N VAL A 117 10.90 -0.87 3.60
CA VAL A 117 9.86 -1.89 3.64
C VAL A 117 9.87 -2.59 5.01
N PRO A 118 8.76 -2.57 5.76
CA PRO A 118 8.67 -3.30 7.01
C PRO A 118 8.55 -4.81 6.77
N GLU A 119 8.92 -5.58 7.78
CA GLU A 119 8.69 -7.01 7.88
C GLU A 119 7.47 -7.27 8.74
N GLY A 120 6.50 -7.99 8.18
CA GLY A 120 5.38 -8.57 8.90
C GLY A 120 5.66 -10.01 9.30
N SER A 121 4.64 -10.69 9.84
CA SER A 121 4.73 -12.10 10.28
C SER A 121 5.08 -13.09 9.16
N CYS A 122 4.79 -12.72 7.90
CA CYS A 122 4.96 -13.58 6.72
C CYS A 122 6.06 -13.09 5.76
N GLY A 123 6.84 -12.11 6.14
CA GLY A 123 7.91 -11.52 5.33
C GLY A 123 7.72 -10.03 5.08
N LEU A 124 8.32 -9.51 4.00
CA LEU A 124 8.23 -8.09 3.65
C LEU A 124 6.80 -7.68 3.32
N GLU A 125 6.45 -6.46 3.71
CA GLU A 125 5.15 -5.81 3.47
C GLU A 125 5.25 -4.70 2.41
N PRO A 126 5.43 -5.05 1.13
CA PRO A 126 5.68 -4.08 0.07
C PRO A 126 4.50 -3.16 -0.22
N PHE A 127 3.31 -3.50 0.30
CA PHE A 127 2.08 -2.73 0.13
C PHE A 127 1.73 -1.88 1.36
N CYS A 128 2.67 -1.76 2.31
CA CYS A 128 2.69 -0.77 3.37
C CYS A 128 4.14 -0.29 3.53
N ALA A 129 4.64 0.51 2.58
CA ALA A 129 6.07 0.79 2.44
C ALA A 129 6.32 2.16 1.79
N MET A 130 7.52 2.70 1.98
CA MET A 130 7.96 3.92 1.32
C MET A 130 8.87 3.60 0.13
N TYR A 131 8.63 4.29 -0.99
CA TYR A 131 9.43 4.20 -2.21
C TYR A 131 9.83 5.59 -2.69
N THR A 132 11.04 5.70 -3.26
CA THR A 132 11.53 6.93 -3.89
C THR A 132 11.50 6.83 -5.41
N PRO A 133 11.58 7.94 -6.14
CA PRO A 133 11.67 7.93 -7.61
C PRO A 133 12.85 7.13 -8.16
N ALA A 134 13.93 6.91 -7.37
CA ALA A 134 15.06 6.10 -7.77
C ALA A 134 14.71 4.61 -8.03
N CYS A 135 13.57 4.14 -7.52
CA CYS A 135 13.05 2.80 -7.83
C CYS A 135 12.55 2.66 -9.28
N LEU A 136 12.16 3.75 -9.94
CA LEU A 136 11.49 3.69 -11.25
C LEU A 136 12.29 2.89 -12.29
N PRO A 137 13.60 3.11 -12.51
CA PRO A 137 14.34 2.35 -13.53
C PRO A 137 14.36 0.85 -13.28
N VAL A 138 14.42 0.44 -11.99
CA VAL A 138 14.41 -0.98 -11.60
C VAL A 138 13.03 -1.58 -11.83
N PHE A 139 11.97 -0.85 -11.48
CA PHE A 139 10.59 -1.30 -11.68
C PHE A 139 10.23 -1.38 -13.16
N GLU A 140 10.65 -0.41 -13.96
CA GLU A 140 10.47 -0.43 -15.43
C GLU A 140 11.17 -1.64 -16.05
N SER A 141 12.44 -1.88 -15.70
CA SER A 141 13.17 -3.05 -16.16
C SER A 141 12.52 -4.37 -15.76
N ALA A 142 11.97 -4.46 -14.53
CA ALA A 142 11.25 -5.64 -14.07
C ALA A 142 9.96 -5.87 -14.89
N LEU A 143 9.17 -4.81 -15.09
CA LEU A 143 7.95 -4.86 -15.88
C LEU A 143 8.23 -5.25 -17.33
N ASP A 144 9.26 -4.68 -17.95
CA ASP A 144 9.67 -4.98 -19.33
C ASP A 144 10.15 -6.43 -19.50
N SER A 145 10.73 -7.02 -18.44
CA SER A 145 11.14 -8.44 -18.41
C SER A 145 10.04 -9.41 -18.01
N GLY A 146 8.82 -8.91 -17.70
CA GLY A 146 7.70 -9.73 -17.25
C GLY A 146 7.83 -10.22 -15.79
N GLU A 147 8.69 -9.60 -14.98
CA GLU A 147 8.78 -9.90 -13.55
C GLU A 147 7.82 -9.02 -12.75
N PHE A 148 6.82 -9.63 -12.12
CA PHE A 148 5.78 -8.93 -11.35
C PHE A 148 5.84 -9.22 -9.84
N ARG A 149 6.71 -10.14 -9.41
CA ARG A 149 6.81 -10.55 -8.01
C ARG A 149 7.60 -9.50 -7.22
N MET A 150 6.93 -8.78 -6.32
CA MET A 150 7.53 -7.70 -5.54
C MET A 150 8.78 -8.14 -4.75
N SER A 151 8.78 -9.34 -4.14
CA SER A 151 9.96 -9.84 -3.42
C SER A 151 11.22 -9.89 -4.30
N THR A 152 11.07 -10.46 -5.52
CA THR A 152 12.16 -10.54 -6.51
C THR A 152 12.61 -9.15 -6.98
N VAL A 153 11.67 -8.23 -7.17
CA VAL A 153 11.96 -6.87 -7.64
C VAL A 153 12.68 -6.06 -6.57
N LEU A 154 12.28 -6.18 -5.31
CA LEU A 154 12.94 -5.52 -4.19
C LEU A 154 14.40 -5.97 -4.00
N GLU A 155 14.70 -7.25 -4.28
CA GLU A 155 16.07 -7.78 -4.25
C GLU A 155 16.98 -7.20 -5.35
N ARG A 156 16.42 -6.61 -6.42
CA ARG A 156 17.17 -5.94 -7.49
C ARG A 156 17.49 -4.48 -7.17
N LEU A 157 16.91 -3.91 -6.12
CA LEU A 157 17.23 -2.54 -5.71
C LEU A 157 18.68 -2.48 -5.20
N PRO A 158 19.44 -1.42 -5.54
CA PRO A 158 20.82 -1.23 -5.04
C PRO A 158 20.92 -1.13 -3.52
N SER A 159 19.87 -0.61 -2.87
CA SER A 159 19.70 -0.65 -1.41
C SER A 159 18.23 -0.81 -1.03
N LEU A 160 18.01 -1.33 0.17
CA LEU A 160 16.68 -1.55 0.74
C LEU A 160 16.79 -1.49 2.26
N THR A 161 16.15 -0.51 2.88
CA THR A 161 15.98 -0.52 4.33
C THR A 161 14.82 -1.47 4.68
N ARG A 162 15.16 -2.57 5.35
CA ARG A 162 14.20 -3.49 5.95
C ARG A 162 13.99 -3.10 7.41
N ILE A 163 12.75 -2.90 7.80
CA ILE A 163 12.39 -2.64 9.20
C ILE A 163 12.01 -3.99 9.81
N PRO A 164 12.82 -4.56 10.71
CA PRO A 164 12.55 -5.89 11.26
C PRO A 164 11.27 -5.89 12.11
N VAL A 165 10.61 -7.04 12.18
CA VAL A 165 9.37 -7.23 12.94
C VAL A 165 9.50 -6.82 14.42
N SER A 166 10.69 -6.97 15.01
CA SER A 166 10.98 -6.54 16.38
C SER A 166 10.87 -5.04 16.60
N GLU A 167 11.15 -4.23 15.60
CA GLU A 167 10.93 -2.78 15.65
C GLU A 167 9.46 -2.44 15.44
N ILE A 168 8.76 -3.15 14.54
CA ILE A 168 7.32 -2.96 14.32
C ILE A 168 6.51 -3.27 15.58
N THR A 169 6.91 -4.26 16.37
CA THR A 169 6.23 -4.60 17.64
C THR A 169 6.26 -3.48 18.68
N THR A 170 7.14 -2.49 18.52
CA THR A 170 7.15 -1.30 19.39
C THR A 170 6.03 -0.32 19.07
N ILE A 171 5.48 -0.41 17.84
CA ILE A 171 4.36 0.42 17.35
C ILE A 171 3.02 -0.29 17.59
N GLY A 172 3.00 -1.61 17.46
CA GLY A 172 1.80 -2.41 17.67
C GLY A 172 2.00 -3.85 17.22
N ASP A 173 0.92 -4.65 17.28
CA ASP A 173 0.94 -6.03 16.82
C ASP A 173 1.09 -6.09 15.28
N PRO A 174 2.20 -6.63 14.74
CA PRO A 174 2.41 -6.72 13.29
C PRO A 174 1.33 -7.52 12.57
N SER A 175 0.76 -8.55 13.21
CA SER A 175 -0.30 -9.38 12.61
C SER A 175 -1.59 -8.58 12.43
N ARG A 176 -1.83 -7.59 13.26
CA ARG A 176 -2.96 -6.66 13.14
C ARG A 176 -2.62 -5.52 12.18
N LEU A 177 -1.47 -4.86 12.34
CA LEU A 177 -1.09 -3.69 11.54
C LEU A 177 -1.06 -4.00 10.05
N PHE A 178 -0.60 -5.18 9.66
CA PHE A 178 -0.51 -5.62 8.26
C PHE A 178 -1.63 -6.58 7.84
N PHE A 179 -2.71 -6.65 8.61
CA PHE A 179 -3.83 -7.51 8.28
C PHE A 179 -4.51 -7.04 6.99
N ASN A 180 -4.72 -7.97 6.04
CA ASN A 180 -5.38 -7.72 4.76
C ASN A 180 -6.74 -8.41 4.71
N VAL A 181 -7.78 -7.69 4.32
CA VAL A 181 -9.13 -8.24 4.11
C VAL A 181 -9.25 -8.74 2.67
N ASN A 182 -9.11 -10.05 2.48
CA ASN A 182 -9.15 -10.71 1.18
C ASN A 182 -10.40 -11.57 0.94
N SER A 183 -11.16 -11.87 2.00
CA SER A 183 -12.34 -12.72 1.98
C SER A 183 -13.39 -12.25 2.98
N ALA A 184 -14.61 -12.78 2.91
CA ALA A 184 -15.64 -12.53 3.90
C ALA A 184 -15.24 -13.03 5.31
N ALA A 185 -14.44 -14.09 5.38
CA ALA A 185 -13.90 -14.58 6.65
C ALA A 185 -12.91 -13.58 7.26
N ASP A 186 -12.04 -12.98 6.43
CA ASP A 186 -11.11 -11.94 6.91
C ASP A 186 -11.88 -10.70 7.38
N LEU A 187 -12.98 -10.34 6.70
CA LEU A 187 -13.82 -9.22 7.11
C LEU A 187 -14.45 -9.48 8.49
N ALA A 188 -14.99 -10.68 8.71
CA ALA A 188 -15.54 -11.07 10.01
C ALA A 188 -14.47 -11.07 11.12
N LEU A 189 -13.26 -11.51 10.80
CA LEU A 189 -12.12 -11.46 11.72
C LEU A 189 -11.72 -10.01 12.02
N ALA A 190 -11.66 -9.13 11.01
CA ALA A 190 -11.38 -7.71 11.20
C ALA A 190 -12.40 -7.02 12.13
N GLU A 191 -13.68 -7.37 12.03
CA GLU A 191 -14.72 -6.89 12.96
C GLU A 191 -14.41 -7.31 14.41
N GLN A 192 -14.05 -8.59 14.64
CA GLN A 192 -13.67 -9.08 15.97
C GLN A 192 -12.43 -8.39 16.52
N MET A 193 -11.42 -8.13 15.67
CA MET A 193 -10.19 -7.42 16.08
C MET A 193 -10.44 -5.94 16.41
N SER A 194 -11.58 -5.38 16.03
CA SER A 194 -11.94 -3.97 16.26
C SER A 194 -12.77 -3.75 17.53
N SER A 195 -13.25 -4.84 18.12
CA SER A 195 -13.98 -4.85 19.39
C SER A 195 -13.00 -4.80 20.55
#